data_952a334e0585c8fca5d80bc5ccf79538
#
_entry.id   952a334e0585c8fca5d80bc5ccf79538
#
_cell.length_a   1.000
_cell.length_b   1.000
_cell.length_c   1.000
_cell.angle_alpha   90.00
_cell.angle_beta   90.00
_cell.angle_gamma   90.00
#
_symmetry.space_group_name_H-M   'P 1'
#
loop_
_entity.id
_entity.type
_entity.pdbx_description
1 polymer ?
#
loop_
_entity_poly.entity_id
_entity_poly.type
_entity_poly.pdbx_seq_one_letter_code
_entity_poly.pdbx_strand_id
1 'polypeptide(L)'
;MTRFLFRISAVALGLVFVTLAAGTAQAQQKIGYIDSDYILNNMPDYATIQQQLDRMAQTWQTDLDEAKAELDDKFREYQARELLYTNEERQRRRQEILQEEEDLERLRVKYFGPEGDIFLQQEQLMRPVQERILQAINTVATSEGYDYIFDSAGDFLFMFKRDQYNLSDTVLRELGIDVESTRG
;
A
#
# COMPACT_ATOMS: atom_id res chain seq x y z
N MET A 1 -51.23 15.76 59.77
CA MET A 1 -51.26 15.88 58.32
C MET A 1 -49.98 16.50 57.74
N THR A 2 -49.42 17.51 58.30
CA THR A 2 -48.22 18.25 57.85
C THR A 2 -46.92 17.42 57.76
N ARG A 3 -46.68 16.47 58.67
CA ARG A 3 -45.49 15.63 58.69
C ARG A 3 -45.46 14.55 57.60
N PHE A 4 -46.62 14.17 57.12
CA PHE A 4 -46.74 13.19 56.03
C PHE A 4 -46.44 13.83 54.66
N LEU A 5 -46.92 15.05 54.42
CA LEU A 5 -46.64 15.84 53.26
C LEU A 5 -45.15 16.20 53.10
N PHE A 6 -44.47 16.49 54.23
CA PHE A 6 -43.03 16.80 54.18
C PHE A 6 -42.15 15.59 53.81
N ARG A 7 -42.56 14.40 54.21
CA ARG A 7 -41.84 13.14 53.83
C ARG A 7 -42.02 12.78 52.36
N ILE A 8 -43.21 13.01 51.80
CA ILE A 8 -43.45 12.77 50.36
C ILE A 8 -42.67 13.78 49.52
N SER A 9 -42.58 15.05 49.93
CA SER A 9 -41.81 16.07 49.22
C SER A 9 -40.31 15.81 49.25
N ALA A 10 -39.75 15.27 50.33
CA ALA A 10 -38.33 14.91 50.44
C ALA A 10 -37.97 13.69 49.55
N VAL A 11 -38.86 12.71 49.45
CA VAL A 11 -38.67 11.54 48.58
C VAL A 11 -38.77 11.92 47.10
N ALA A 12 -39.73 12.82 46.75
CA ALA A 12 -39.85 13.33 45.38
C ALA A 12 -38.64 14.17 44.94
N LEU A 13 -38.09 14.99 45.82
CA LEU A 13 -36.89 15.79 45.60
C LEU A 13 -35.64 14.92 45.42
N GLY A 14 -35.52 13.83 46.22
CA GLY A 14 -34.44 12.86 46.06
C GLY A 14 -34.49 12.08 44.75
N LEU A 15 -35.72 11.73 44.28
CA LEU A 15 -35.87 11.04 42.98
C LEU A 15 -35.51 11.93 41.81
N VAL A 16 -35.84 13.22 41.84
CA VAL A 16 -35.47 14.21 40.80
C VAL A 16 -33.97 14.45 40.78
N PHE A 17 -33.29 14.39 41.93
CA PHE A 17 -31.82 14.56 41.96
C PHE A 17 -31.06 13.36 41.37
N VAL A 18 -31.59 12.15 41.52
CA VAL A 18 -31.00 10.92 40.94
C VAL A 18 -31.14 10.90 39.42
N THR A 19 -32.22 11.46 38.87
CA THR A 19 -32.40 11.52 37.41
C THR A 19 -31.54 12.60 36.72
N LEU A 20 -31.17 13.68 37.43
CA LEU A 20 -30.23 14.69 36.91
C LEU A 20 -28.75 14.22 36.93
N ALA A 21 -28.41 13.24 37.77
CA ALA A 21 -27.07 12.66 37.83
C ALA A 21 -26.81 11.58 36.78
N ALA A 22 -27.84 11.16 36.00
CA ALA A 22 -27.66 10.39 34.78
C ALA A 22 -27.13 11.32 33.69
N GLY A 23 -25.93 11.88 33.89
CA GLY A 23 -25.17 12.56 32.84
C GLY A 23 -25.11 11.64 31.64
N THR A 24 -25.46 12.18 30.48
CA THR A 24 -25.29 11.50 29.21
C THR A 24 -23.84 11.02 29.12
N ALA A 25 -23.62 9.74 29.37
CA ALA A 25 -22.36 9.10 28.97
C ALA A 25 -22.28 9.22 27.47
N GLN A 26 -21.78 10.35 26.97
CA GLN A 26 -21.39 10.46 25.56
C GLN A 26 -20.28 9.43 25.41
N ALA A 27 -20.57 8.37 24.70
CA ALA A 27 -19.55 7.43 24.27
C ALA A 27 -18.55 8.26 23.43
N GLN A 28 -17.44 8.64 24.08
CA GLN A 28 -16.38 9.38 23.40
C GLN A 28 -15.71 8.41 22.45
N GLN A 29 -15.91 8.61 21.15
CA GLN A 29 -15.28 7.79 20.11
C GLN A 29 -13.76 7.86 20.27
N LYS A 30 -13.14 6.70 20.34
CA LYS A 30 -11.69 6.59 20.42
C LYS A 30 -11.12 6.48 19.02
N ILE A 31 -10.36 7.49 18.63
CA ILE A 31 -9.77 7.62 17.29
C ILE A 31 -8.25 7.52 17.41
N GLY A 32 -7.64 6.69 16.58
CA GLY A 32 -6.21 6.58 16.43
C GLY A 32 -5.79 6.75 14.96
N TYR A 33 -4.49 6.73 14.74
CA TYR A 33 -3.94 6.69 13.40
C TYR A 33 -2.68 5.80 13.35
N ILE A 34 -2.40 5.32 12.16
CA ILE A 34 -1.14 4.66 11.80
C ILE A 34 -0.44 5.46 10.70
N ASP A 35 0.80 5.10 10.45
CA ASP A 35 1.58 5.48 9.28
C ASP A 35 1.98 4.17 8.58
N SER A 36 1.27 3.85 7.49
CA SER A 36 1.48 2.59 6.77
C SER A 36 2.85 2.51 6.11
N ASP A 37 3.40 3.64 5.65
CA ASP A 37 4.76 3.69 5.08
C ASP A 37 5.80 3.38 6.15
N TYR A 38 5.63 3.95 7.35
CA TYR A 38 6.51 3.66 8.48
C TYR A 38 6.44 2.16 8.85
N ILE A 39 5.24 1.58 8.92
CA ILE A 39 5.05 0.16 9.22
C ILE A 39 5.75 -0.70 8.16
N LEU A 40 5.47 -0.47 6.86
CA LEU A 40 6.07 -1.21 5.76
C LEU A 40 7.59 -1.14 5.78
N ASN A 41 8.16 0.06 5.96
CA ASN A 41 9.61 0.25 5.97
C ASN A 41 10.33 -0.45 7.14
N ASN A 42 9.60 -0.78 8.21
CA ASN A 42 10.13 -1.57 9.34
C ASN A 42 9.87 -3.08 9.20
N MET A 43 9.19 -3.54 8.13
CA MET A 43 8.92 -4.95 7.90
C MET A 43 10.03 -5.60 7.05
N PRO A 44 10.73 -6.64 7.54
CA PRO A 44 11.76 -7.37 6.77
C PRO A 44 11.20 -7.99 5.47
N ASP A 45 9.95 -8.44 5.51
CA ASP A 45 9.26 -8.99 4.33
C ASP A 45 9.16 -7.97 3.21
N TYR A 46 8.85 -6.69 3.55
CA TYR A 46 8.76 -5.60 2.58
C TYR A 46 10.11 -5.33 1.89
N ALA A 47 11.19 -5.26 2.66
CA ALA A 47 12.53 -5.08 2.10
C ALA A 47 12.91 -6.24 1.14
N THR A 48 12.52 -7.47 1.50
CA THR A 48 12.74 -8.65 0.64
C THR A 48 11.94 -8.56 -0.67
N ILE A 49 10.67 -8.13 -0.59
CA ILE A 49 9.82 -7.93 -1.76
C ILE A 49 10.40 -6.86 -2.68
N GLN A 50 10.83 -5.71 -2.14
CA GLN A 50 11.47 -4.65 -2.91
C GLN A 50 12.69 -5.18 -3.67
N GLN A 51 13.58 -5.89 -2.99
CA GLN A 51 14.75 -6.50 -3.65
C GLN A 51 14.39 -7.52 -4.72
N GLN A 52 13.29 -8.26 -4.55
CA GLN A 52 12.81 -9.20 -5.56
C GLN A 52 12.28 -8.47 -6.78
N LEU A 53 11.47 -7.43 -6.59
CA LEU A 53 10.95 -6.60 -7.70
C LEU A 53 12.07 -5.91 -8.46
N ASP A 54 13.07 -5.36 -7.74
CA ASP A 54 14.23 -4.73 -8.36
C ASP A 54 15.01 -5.72 -9.25
N ARG A 55 15.24 -6.95 -8.77
CA ARG A 55 15.90 -8.00 -9.58
C ARG A 55 15.09 -8.36 -10.81
N MET A 56 13.76 -8.50 -10.69
CA MET A 56 12.89 -8.78 -11.82
C MET A 56 12.93 -7.65 -12.84
N ALA A 57 12.81 -6.38 -12.38
CA ALA A 57 12.90 -5.22 -13.23
C ALA A 57 14.24 -5.14 -13.98
N GLN A 58 15.35 -5.43 -13.29
CA GLN A 58 16.68 -5.47 -13.91
C GLN A 58 16.78 -6.58 -14.97
N THR A 59 16.25 -7.77 -14.69
CA THR A 59 16.23 -8.87 -15.67
C THR A 59 15.46 -8.48 -16.92
N TRP A 60 14.24 -7.97 -16.75
CA TRP A 60 13.40 -7.55 -17.88
C TRP A 60 13.98 -6.36 -18.64
N GLN A 61 14.67 -5.45 -17.96
CA GLN A 61 15.39 -4.38 -18.64
C GLN A 61 16.53 -4.94 -19.50
N THR A 62 17.27 -5.94 -18.99
CA THR A 62 18.33 -6.62 -19.74
C THR A 62 17.74 -7.31 -21.00
N ASP A 63 16.62 -8.03 -20.86
CA ASP A 63 15.95 -8.68 -21.99
C ASP A 63 15.55 -7.65 -23.09
N LEU A 64 15.04 -6.48 -22.67
CA LEU A 64 14.71 -5.40 -23.60
C LEU A 64 15.95 -4.80 -24.29
N ASP A 65 17.02 -4.61 -23.53
CA ASP A 65 18.27 -4.06 -24.07
C ASP A 65 18.94 -5.03 -25.06
N GLU A 66 18.89 -6.34 -24.79
CA GLU A 66 19.35 -7.39 -25.70
C GLU A 66 18.50 -7.42 -26.97
N ALA A 67 17.18 -7.46 -26.85
CA ALA A 67 16.28 -7.44 -28.01
C ALA A 67 16.46 -6.18 -28.88
N LYS A 68 16.66 -5.03 -28.22
CA LYS A 68 16.97 -3.77 -28.91
C LYS A 68 18.31 -3.84 -29.65
N ALA A 69 19.34 -4.39 -29.02
CA ALA A 69 20.66 -4.52 -29.65
C ALA A 69 20.60 -5.44 -30.90
N GLU A 70 19.85 -6.56 -30.82
CA GLU A 70 19.63 -7.45 -31.96
C GLU A 70 18.91 -6.73 -33.11
N LEU A 71 17.88 -5.95 -32.82
CA LEU A 71 17.15 -5.14 -33.79
C LEU A 71 18.05 -4.09 -34.43
N ASP A 72 18.84 -3.36 -33.63
CA ASP A 72 19.80 -2.37 -34.13
C ASP A 72 20.88 -3.01 -35.02
N ASP A 73 21.32 -4.23 -34.73
CA ASP A 73 22.27 -4.98 -35.58
C ASP A 73 21.65 -5.40 -36.92
N LYS A 74 20.42 -5.92 -36.90
CA LYS A 74 19.68 -6.26 -38.11
C LYS A 74 19.43 -5.05 -39.01
N PHE A 75 19.07 -3.91 -38.39
CA PHE A 75 18.87 -2.65 -39.09
C PHE A 75 20.17 -2.18 -39.76
N ARG A 76 21.30 -2.21 -39.05
CA ARG A 76 22.63 -1.88 -39.59
C ARG A 76 23.03 -2.79 -40.72
N GLU A 77 22.83 -4.10 -40.61
CA GLU A 77 23.09 -5.07 -41.67
C GLU A 77 22.24 -4.78 -42.89
N TYR A 78 20.93 -4.51 -42.68
CA TYR A 78 20.03 -4.13 -43.77
C TYR A 78 20.54 -2.88 -44.51
N GLN A 79 20.87 -1.82 -43.81
CA GLN A 79 21.39 -0.59 -44.41
C GLN A 79 22.69 -0.82 -45.21
N ALA A 80 23.61 -1.61 -44.67
CA ALA A 80 24.88 -1.89 -45.32
C ALA A 80 24.75 -2.66 -46.65
N ARG A 81 23.67 -3.47 -46.77
CA ARG A 81 23.46 -4.38 -47.90
C ARG A 81 22.25 -4.04 -48.77
N GLU A 82 21.51 -2.97 -48.46
CA GLU A 82 20.24 -2.60 -49.12
C GLU A 82 20.36 -2.55 -50.65
N LEU A 83 21.50 -2.03 -51.17
CA LEU A 83 21.75 -1.90 -52.60
C LEU A 83 22.05 -3.26 -53.29
N LEU A 84 22.37 -4.29 -52.51
CA LEU A 84 22.68 -5.62 -53.01
C LEU A 84 21.43 -6.53 -53.06
N TYR A 85 20.35 -6.14 -52.41
CA TYR A 85 19.13 -6.93 -52.32
C TYR A 85 18.23 -6.74 -53.55
N THR A 86 17.54 -7.80 -53.94
CA THR A 86 16.41 -7.72 -54.87
C THR A 86 15.26 -6.93 -54.24
N ASN A 87 14.29 -6.50 -55.03
CA ASN A 87 13.12 -5.78 -54.51
C ASN A 87 12.33 -6.63 -53.49
N GLU A 88 12.17 -7.93 -53.75
CA GLU A 88 11.47 -8.86 -52.85
C GLU A 88 12.22 -9.06 -51.54
N GLU A 89 13.54 -9.22 -51.59
CA GLU A 89 14.37 -9.37 -50.38
C GLU A 89 14.35 -8.10 -49.55
N ARG A 90 14.40 -6.94 -50.18
CA ARG A 90 14.33 -5.64 -49.52
C ARG A 90 13.01 -5.47 -48.79
N GLN A 91 11.89 -5.81 -49.41
CA GLN A 91 10.58 -5.75 -48.78
C GLN A 91 10.46 -6.73 -47.60
N ARG A 92 10.93 -7.97 -47.80
CA ARG A 92 10.92 -8.97 -46.72
C ARG A 92 11.74 -8.52 -45.53
N ARG A 93 12.97 -8.03 -45.73
CA ARG A 93 13.83 -7.54 -44.64
C ARG A 93 13.26 -6.36 -43.91
N ARG A 94 12.63 -5.42 -44.62
CA ARG A 94 11.90 -4.31 -43.98
C ARG A 94 10.75 -4.79 -43.12
N GLN A 95 9.98 -5.76 -43.60
CA GLN A 95 8.88 -6.33 -42.83
C GLN A 95 9.37 -7.07 -41.58
N GLU A 96 10.47 -7.81 -41.66
CA GLU A 96 11.10 -8.47 -40.52
C GLU A 96 11.52 -7.45 -39.46
N ILE A 97 12.17 -6.35 -39.85
CA ILE A 97 12.58 -5.27 -38.91
C ILE A 97 11.36 -4.62 -38.28
N LEU A 98 10.34 -4.24 -39.06
CA LEU A 98 9.10 -3.64 -38.51
C LEU A 98 8.39 -4.58 -37.51
N GLN A 99 8.37 -5.88 -37.81
CA GLN A 99 7.77 -6.87 -36.91
C GLN A 99 8.54 -6.94 -35.60
N GLU A 100 9.86 -6.91 -35.65
CA GLU A 100 10.69 -6.93 -34.42
C GLU A 100 10.59 -5.64 -33.62
N GLU A 101 10.45 -4.47 -34.28
CA GLU A 101 10.14 -3.21 -33.62
C GLU A 101 8.81 -3.28 -32.84
N GLU A 102 7.77 -3.84 -33.49
CA GLU A 102 6.49 -4.05 -32.84
C GLU A 102 6.57 -5.07 -31.70
N ASP A 103 7.35 -6.13 -31.84
CA ASP A 103 7.55 -7.15 -30.82
C ASP A 103 8.28 -6.57 -29.60
N LEU A 104 9.30 -5.76 -29.83
CA LEU A 104 10.03 -5.05 -28.77
C LEU A 104 9.11 -4.10 -28.01
N GLU A 105 8.28 -3.31 -28.70
CA GLU A 105 7.33 -2.42 -28.04
C GLU A 105 6.26 -3.20 -27.26
N ARG A 106 5.75 -4.32 -27.81
CA ARG A 106 4.84 -5.21 -27.08
C ARG A 106 5.48 -5.78 -25.82
N LEU A 107 6.75 -6.19 -25.90
CA LEU A 107 7.49 -6.72 -24.77
C LEU A 107 7.68 -5.65 -23.69
N ARG A 108 8.00 -4.42 -24.09
CA ARG A 108 8.13 -3.28 -23.17
C ARG A 108 6.81 -2.97 -22.46
N VAL A 109 5.71 -2.92 -23.21
CA VAL A 109 4.37 -2.69 -22.63
C VAL A 109 3.96 -3.85 -21.71
N LYS A 110 4.28 -5.08 -22.08
CA LYS A 110 4.04 -6.26 -21.25
C LYS A 110 4.77 -6.16 -19.90
N TYR A 111 6.03 -5.78 -19.89
CA TYR A 111 6.82 -5.71 -18.65
C TYR A 111 6.51 -4.49 -17.82
N PHE A 112 6.47 -3.30 -18.45
CA PHE A 112 6.45 -2.00 -17.76
C PHE A 112 5.26 -1.10 -18.11
N GLY A 113 4.30 -1.59 -18.89
CA GLY A 113 3.08 -0.85 -19.20
C GLY A 113 2.21 -0.58 -17.98
N PRO A 114 1.11 0.19 -18.12
CA PRO A 114 0.23 0.57 -17.01
C PRO A 114 -0.36 -0.62 -16.24
N GLU A 115 -0.54 -1.77 -16.90
CA GLU A 115 -0.97 -3.05 -16.30
C GLU A 115 0.08 -4.14 -16.56
N GLY A 116 1.35 -3.74 -16.63
CA GLY A 116 2.45 -4.63 -16.95
C GLY A 116 2.77 -5.61 -15.83
N ASP A 117 3.56 -6.61 -16.21
CA ASP A 117 3.93 -7.71 -15.30
C ASP A 117 4.55 -7.22 -13.99
N ILE A 118 5.28 -6.08 -13.98
CA ILE A 118 5.88 -5.52 -12.76
C ILE A 118 4.82 -5.14 -11.73
N PHE A 119 3.71 -4.52 -12.17
CA PHE A 119 2.61 -4.13 -11.28
C PHE A 119 1.86 -5.35 -10.75
N LEU A 120 1.63 -6.34 -11.62
CA LEU A 120 0.97 -7.59 -11.22
C LEU A 120 1.81 -8.36 -10.18
N GLN A 121 3.13 -8.41 -10.37
CA GLN A 121 4.05 -9.03 -9.41
C GLN A 121 4.08 -8.26 -8.09
N GLN A 122 4.14 -6.93 -8.14
CA GLN A 122 4.07 -6.09 -6.95
C GLN A 122 2.78 -6.35 -6.17
N GLU A 123 1.63 -6.35 -6.83
CA GLU A 123 0.35 -6.63 -6.18
C GLU A 123 0.32 -8.02 -5.53
N GLN A 124 0.76 -9.05 -6.26
CA GLN A 124 0.78 -10.42 -5.74
C GLN A 124 1.69 -10.58 -4.52
N LEU A 125 2.88 -9.96 -4.54
CA LEU A 125 3.83 -10.05 -3.44
C LEU A 125 3.42 -9.20 -2.23
N MET A 126 2.79 -8.05 -2.48
CA MET A 126 2.36 -7.14 -1.41
C MET A 126 1.06 -7.57 -0.72
N ARG A 127 0.17 -8.29 -1.40
CA ARG A 127 -1.12 -8.71 -0.85
C ARG A 127 -1.02 -9.40 0.51
N PRO A 128 -0.18 -10.44 0.72
CA PRO A 128 -0.07 -11.10 2.02
C PRO A 128 0.49 -10.17 3.11
N VAL A 129 1.35 -9.22 2.77
CA VAL A 129 1.88 -8.22 3.71
C VAL A 129 0.77 -7.27 4.15
N GLN A 130 -0.01 -6.75 3.20
CA GLN A 130 -1.16 -5.88 3.49
C GLN A 130 -2.20 -6.58 4.35
N GLU A 131 -2.53 -7.85 4.06
CA GLU A 131 -3.47 -8.64 4.85
C GLU A 131 -2.99 -8.81 6.31
N ARG A 132 -1.70 -9.08 6.52
CA ARG A 132 -1.11 -9.18 7.87
C ARG A 132 -1.18 -7.86 8.63
N ILE A 133 -0.88 -6.73 7.97
CA ILE A 133 -0.98 -5.40 8.57
C ILE A 133 -2.43 -5.11 8.97
N LEU A 134 -3.40 -5.34 8.08
CA LEU A 134 -4.82 -5.15 8.37
C LEU A 134 -5.30 -6.01 9.53
N GLN A 135 -4.84 -7.26 9.63
CA GLN A 135 -5.16 -8.14 10.74
C GLN A 135 -4.59 -7.61 12.05
N ALA A 136 -3.33 -7.16 12.08
CA ALA A 136 -2.70 -6.57 13.25
C ALA A 136 -3.43 -5.29 13.69
N ILE A 137 -3.80 -4.41 12.74
CA ILE A 137 -4.61 -3.21 13.03
C ILE A 137 -5.94 -3.58 13.67
N ASN A 138 -6.65 -4.58 13.15
CA ASN A 138 -7.92 -5.04 13.71
C ASN A 138 -7.75 -5.60 15.14
N THR A 139 -6.68 -6.35 15.40
CA THR A 139 -6.37 -6.87 16.72
C THR A 139 -6.13 -5.72 17.71
N VAL A 140 -5.29 -4.74 17.34
CA VAL A 140 -4.99 -3.56 18.15
C VAL A 140 -6.26 -2.72 18.38
N ALA A 141 -7.04 -2.47 17.33
CA ALA A 141 -8.29 -1.70 17.43
C ALA A 141 -9.25 -2.33 18.43
N THR A 142 -9.44 -3.65 18.31
CA THR A 142 -10.38 -4.40 19.15
C THR A 142 -9.90 -4.46 20.62
N SER A 143 -8.61 -4.78 20.82
CA SER A 143 -8.04 -4.94 22.16
C SER A 143 -7.96 -3.64 22.94
N GLU A 144 -7.70 -2.54 22.26
CA GLU A 144 -7.57 -1.22 22.88
C GLU A 144 -8.84 -0.36 22.80
N GLY A 145 -9.89 -0.85 22.15
CA GLY A 145 -11.21 -0.20 22.06
C GLY A 145 -11.19 1.07 21.21
N TYR A 146 -10.53 1.04 20.05
CA TYR A 146 -10.62 2.09 19.06
C TYR A 146 -11.83 1.88 18.16
N ASP A 147 -12.57 2.96 17.90
CA ASP A 147 -13.71 2.98 16.99
C ASP A 147 -13.25 3.22 15.53
N TYR A 148 -12.18 4.03 15.37
CA TYR A 148 -11.60 4.37 14.06
C TYR A 148 -10.08 4.41 14.13
N ILE A 149 -9.42 3.87 13.09
CA ILE A 149 -7.99 4.04 12.87
C ILE A 149 -7.82 4.53 11.43
N PHE A 150 -7.16 5.67 11.26
CA PHE A 150 -6.86 6.28 9.97
C PHE A 150 -5.42 6.02 9.58
N ASP A 151 -5.18 5.92 8.26
CA ASP A 151 -3.82 5.89 7.74
C ASP A 151 -3.35 7.32 7.44
N SER A 152 -2.24 7.71 8.01
CA SER A 152 -1.66 9.05 7.83
C SER A 152 -0.63 9.12 6.69
N ALA A 153 -0.23 8.00 6.09
CA ALA A 153 0.62 7.92 4.91
C ALA A 153 -0.17 7.98 3.59
N GLY A 154 -1.50 7.69 3.65
CA GLY A 154 -2.36 7.74 2.47
C GLY A 154 -2.71 9.16 2.00
N ASP A 155 -3.57 9.23 0.98
CA ASP A 155 -4.01 10.50 0.36
C ASP A 155 -4.83 11.42 1.30
N PHE A 156 -5.13 10.95 2.52
CA PHE A 156 -5.87 11.74 3.50
C PHE A 156 -4.96 12.77 4.17
N LEU A 157 -5.19 14.05 3.88
CA LEU A 157 -4.37 15.14 4.43
C LEU A 157 -4.70 15.43 5.89
N PHE A 158 -3.84 14.97 6.81
CA PHE A 158 -3.89 15.40 8.21
C PHE A 158 -3.18 16.75 8.37
N MET A 159 -3.94 17.79 8.72
CA MET A 159 -3.37 19.11 9.02
C MET A 159 -2.65 19.13 10.38
N PHE A 160 -3.08 18.27 11.32
CA PHE A 160 -2.50 18.13 12.65
C PHE A 160 -2.82 16.75 13.23
N LYS A 161 -1.83 16.08 13.78
CA LYS A 161 -1.96 14.81 14.52
C LYS A 161 -1.07 14.83 15.77
N ARG A 162 -1.56 14.28 16.86
CA ARG A 162 -0.78 14.16 18.11
C ARG A 162 -0.17 12.77 18.18
N ASP A 163 1.12 12.68 18.53
CA ASP A 163 1.86 11.41 18.59
C ASP A 163 1.26 10.39 19.56
N GLN A 164 0.58 10.86 20.63
CA GLN A 164 -0.10 9.98 21.59
C GLN A 164 -1.19 9.10 20.98
N TYR A 165 -1.70 9.43 19.79
CA TYR A 165 -2.70 8.65 19.05
C TYR A 165 -2.10 7.83 17.92
N ASN A 166 -0.76 7.82 17.78
CA ASN A 166 -0.05 7.02 16.80
C ASN A 166 0.06 5.57 17.29
N LEU A 167 -0.48 4.66 16.50
CA LEU A 167 -0.52 3.23 16.83
C LEU A 167 0.50 2.42 16.00
N SER A 168 1.32 3.06 15.16
CA SER A 168 2.24 2.38 14.25
C SER A 168 3.18 1.42 14.98
N ASP A 169 3.80 1.87 16.08
CA ASP A 169 4.69 1.03 16.90
C ASP A 169 3.92 -0.11 17.62
N THR A 170 2.66 0.11 17.96
CA THR A 170 1.81 -0.92 18.57
C THR A 170 1.45 -2.00 17.54
N VAL A 171 1.13 -1.59 16.30
CA VAL A 171 0.87 -2.50 15.20
C VAL A 171 2.14 -3.30 14.84
N LEU A 172 3.31 -2.67 14.82
CA LEU A 172 4.59 -3.38 14.58
C LEU A 172 4.86 -4.42 15.66
N ARG A 173 4.62 -4.11 16.93
CA ARG A 173 4.75 -5.10 18.03
C ARG A 173 3.76 -6.25 17.89
N GLU A 174 2.53 -5.99 17.46
CA GLU A 174 1.53 -7.03 17.17
C GLU A 174 1.98 -7.93 16.01
N LEU A 175 2.70 -7.37 15.02
CA LEU A 175 3.34 -8.12 13.93
C LEU A 175 4.58 -8.90 14.37
N GLY A 176 5.00 -8.78 15.63
CA GLY A 176 6.19 -9.43 16.17
C GLY A 176 7.50 -8.71 15.81
N ILE A 177 7.43 -7.42 15.43
CA ILE A 177 8.58 -6.60 15.04
C ILE A 177 8.97 -5.69 16.19
N ASP A 178 10.22 -5.81 16.65
CA ASP A 178 10.75 -4.98 17.73
C ASP A 178 11.27 -3.64 17.17
N VAL A 179 10.60 -2.56 17.57
CA VAL A 179 10.89 -1.19 17.08
C VAL A 179 12.08 -0.55 17.79
N GLU A 180 12.45 -1.04 18.98
CA GLU A 180 13.59 -0.49 19.75
C GLU A 180 14.93 -0.84 19.10
N SER A 181 15.00 -1.96 18.38
CA SER A 181 16.23 -2.40 17.69
C SER A 181 16.52 -1.61 16.40
N THR A 182 15.55 -0.85 15.88
CA THR A 182 15.65 -0.16 14.58
C THR A 182 16.07 1.32 14.72
N ARG A 183 16.12 1.85 15.94
CA ARG A 183 16.54 3.25 16.25
C ARG A 183 18.03 3.42 16.58
N GLY A 184 18.86 2.41 16.27
CA GLY A 184 20.31 2.42 16.51
C GLY A 184 21.13 2.97 15.34
#